data_cc68f3ea0713c3d2fcd81c963e8d41a6
#
_entry.id   cc68f3ea0713c3d2fcd81c963e8d41a6
#
_cell.length_a   1.000
_cell.length_b   1.000
_cell.length_c   1.000
_cell.angle_alpha   90.00
_cell.angle_beta   90.00
_cell.angle_gamma   90.00
#
_symmetry.space_group_name_H-M   'P 1'
#
loop_
_entity.id
_entity.type
_entity.pdbx_description
1 polymer ?
#
loop_
_entity_poly.entity_id
_entity_poly.type
_entity_poly.pdbx_seq_one_letter_code
_entity_poly.pdbx_strand_id
1 'polypeptide(L)'
;FMPKQKKVAIIGNISSFDKCSITTALPIFAASGGIETYPLLTAIVASRDNDIDSPDYCDLTNNMPTVAEYWRSQQLKLDGLISGFLGSPEQANVVSDILTHCKAQDSLALVDPIMGDHGQMYGSSSPKMVEAMRNLCKHADIIVPNITEACLMLDEPYQPGPYTREYIQDLLVRLSQLGPSMVVISGVWFSKFLSGAA
;
A
#
# COMPACT_ATOMS: atom_id res chain seq x y z
N PHE A 1 -35.18 4.35 2.95
CA PHE A 1 -33.96 4.97 2.42
C PHE A 1 -32.82 4.01 2.70
N MET A 2 -32.29 3.35 1.68
CA MET A 2 -30.99 2.69 1.84
C MET A 2 -29.90 3.77 1.79
N PRO A 3 -28.98 3.80 2.74
CA PRO A 3 -27.84 4.73 2.67
C PRO A 3 -27.06 4.46 1.38
N LYS A 4 -26.59 5.52 0.71
CA LYS A 4 -25.76 5.41 -0.49
C LYS A 4 -24.50 4.60 -0.13
N GLN A 5 -24.25 3.52 -0.87
CA GLN A 5 -23.06 2.71 -0.66
C GLN A 5 -21.79 3.54 -0.92
N LYS A 6 -20.80 3.35 -0.04
CA LYS A 6 -19.48 3.95 -0.19
C LYS A 6 -18.69 3.18 -1.24
N LYS A 7 -18.02 3.88 -2.14
CA LYS A 7 -17.23 3.31 -3.24
C LYS A 7 -15.77 3.28 -2.86
N VAL A 8 -15.17 2.08 -2.82
CA VAL A 8 -13.77 1.91 -2.42
C VAL A 8 -13.00 1.16 -3.51
N ALA A 9 -11.95 1.78 -4.03
CA ALA A 9 -10.99 1.09 -4.88
C ALA A 9 -10.02 0.27 -4.04
N ILE A 10 -9.76 -0.96 -4.48
CA ILE A 10 -8.78 -1.85 -3.88
C ILE A 10 -7.77 -2.22 -4.97
N ILE A 11 -6.54 -1.76 -4.82
CA ILE A 11 -5.48 -1.91 -5.81
C ILE A 11 -4.41 -2.83 -5.26
N GLY A 12 -4.11 -3.90 -5.99
CA GLY A 12 -3.12 -4.88 -5.57
C GLY A 12 -3.14 -6.14 -6.44
N ASN A 13 -2.31 -7.10 -6.08
CA ASN A 13 -2.27 -8.40 -6.76
C ASN A 13 -3.37 -9.35 -6.28
N ILE A 14 -3.65 -10.35 -7.10
CA ILE A 14 -4.45 -11.51 -6.70
C ILE A 14 -3.58 -12.75 -6.66
N SER A 15 -3.57 -13.46 -5.53
CA SER A 15 -2.91 -14.75 -5.38
C SER A 15 -3.94 -15.87 -5.46
N SER A 16 -3.60 -16.95 -6.20
CA SER A 16 -4.49 -18.09 -6.35
C SER A 16 -4.43 -19.05 -5.16
N PHE A 17 -3.30 -19.12 -4.46
CA PHE A 17 -3.08 -20.08 -3.38
C PHE A 17 -3.22 -19.45 -1.99
N ASP A 18 -2.62 -18.29 -1.76
CA ASP A 18 -2.64 -17.62 -0.46
C ASP A 18 -3.76 -16.58 -0.36
N LYS A 19 -4.32 -16.45 0.85
CA LYS A 19 -5.25 -15.36 1.15
C LYS A 19 -4.46 -14.10 1.51
N CYS A 20 -4.15 -13.29 0.50
CA CYS A 20 -3.45 -12.03 0.67
C CYS A 20 -3.99 -10.96 -0.28
N SER A 21 -3.60 -9.72 -0.07
CA SER A 21 -3.94 -8.58 -0.92
C SER A 21 -5.45 -8.55 -1.27
N ILE A 22 -5.84 -8.53 -2.54
CA ILE A 22 -7.24 -8.43 -2.97
C ILE A 22 -8.11 -9.60 -2.48
N THR A 23 -7.58 -10.84 -2.42
CA THR A 23 -8.33 -12.00 -1.96
C THR A 23 -8.72 -11.92 -0.47
N THR A 24 -8.00 -11.14 0.32
CA THR A 24 -8.34 -10.83 1.72
C THR A 24 -9.24 -9.61 1.82
N ALA A 25 -8.94 -8.55 1.08
CA ALA A 25 -9.64 -7.29 1.18
C ALA A 25 -11.11 -7.38 0.73
N LEU A 26 -11.39 -8.00 -0.42
CA LEU A 26 -12.75 -8.10 -0.96
C LEU A 26 -13.77 -8.71 0.00
N PRO A 27 -13.53 -9.89 0.63
CA PRO A 27 -14.50 -10.46 1.57
C PRO A 27 -14.67 -9.60 2.83
N ILE A 28 -13.64 -8.91 3.31
CA ILE A 28 -13.73 -8.01 4.46
C ILE A 28 -14.67 -6.84 4.15
N PHE A 29 -14.48 -6.19 2.99
CA PHE A 29 -15.34 -5.09 2.58
C PHE A 29 -16.77 -5.56 2.28
N ALA A 30 -16.94 -6.73 1.66
CA ALA A 30 -18.27 -7.31 1.44
C ALA A 30 -19.01 -7.59 2.76
N ALA A 31 -18.29 -8.09 3.77
CA ALA A 31 -18.87 -8.40 5.08
C ALA A 31 -19.21 -7.14 5.91
N SER A 32 -18.53 -6.00 5.66
CA SER A 32 -18.79 -4.76 6.39
C SER A 32 -20.14 -4.12 6.07
N GLY A 33 -20.74 -4.48 4.94
CA GLY A 33 -21.99 -3.89 4.44
C GLY A 33 -21.84 -2.43 4.01
N GLY A 34 -22.65 -1.99 3.08
CA GLY A 34 -22.68 -0.58 2.65
C GLY A 34 -21.49 -0.10 1.83
N ILE A 35 -20.54 -0.98 1.45
CA ILE A 35 -19.39 -0.67 0.63
C ILE A 35 -19.47 -1.42 -0.69
N GLU A 36 -19.33 -0.68 -1.78
CA GLU A 36 -19.14 -1.19 -3.13
C GLU A 36 -17.65 -1.12 -3.48
N THR A 37 -17.06 -2.27 -3.84
CA THR A 37 -15.62 -2.37 -4.10
C THR A 37 -15.30 -2.34 -5.59
N TYR A 38 -14.25 -1.63 -5.94
CA TYR A 38 -13.71 -1.49 -7.30
C TYR A 38 -12.28 -2.04 -7.33
N PRO A 39 -12.11 -3.35 -7.61
CA PRO A 39 -10.78 -3.95 -7.65
C PRO A 39 -10.02 -3.53 -8.91
N LEU A 40 -8.75 -3.13 -8.74
CA LEU A 40 -7.78 -2.93 -9.81
C LEU A 40 -6.60 -3.85 -9.58
N LEU A 41 -6.44 -4.83 -10.46
CA LEU A 41 -5.39 -5.83 -10.34
C LEU A 41 -4.06 -5.28 -10.87
N THR A 42 -2.99 -5.47 -10.09
CA THR A 42 -1.61 -5.12 -10.46
C THR A 42 -0.86 -6.31 -11.03
N ALA A 43 -1.19 -7.51 -10.54
CA ALA A 43 -0.64 -8.78 -11.02
C ALA A 43 -1.57 -9.94 -10.65
N ILE A 44 -1.42 -11.06 -11.37
CA ILE A 44 -1.94 -12.36 -10.96
C ILE A 44 -0.73 -13.24 -10.63
N VAL A 45 -0.73 -13.86 -9.44
CA VAL A 45 0.37 -14.70 -8.96
C VAL A 45 -0.15 -16.03 -8.46
N ALA A 46 0.66 -17.09 -8.53
CA ALA A 46 0.27 -18.38 -7.97
C ALA A 46 0.29 -18.34 -6.44
N SER A 47 1.30 -17.71 -5.85
CA SER A 47 1.50 -17.58 -4.41
C SER A 47 2.06 -16.19 -4.10
N ARG A 48 1.89 -15.73 -2.86
CA ARG A 48 2.41 -14.44 -2.42
C ARG A 48 3.95 -14.36 -2.41
N ASP A 49 4.61 -15.52 -2.31
CA ASP A 49 6.07 -15.60 -2.24
C ASP A 49 6.71 -15.65 -3.64
N ASN A 50 5.92 -15.56 -4.72
CA ASN A 50 6.43 -15.56 -6.07
C ASN A 50 7.19 -14.27 -6.38
N ASP A 51 8.40 -14.44 -6.89
CA ASP A 51 9.17 -13.34 -7.47
C ASP A 51 8.53 -12.87 -8.79
N ILE A 52 8.75 -11.62 -9.16
CA ILE A 52 8.28 -11.06 -10.43
C ILE A 52 8.91 -11.75 -11.65
N ASP A 53 10.07 -12.37 -11.48
CA ASP A 53 10.73 -13.17 -12.50
C ASP A 53 10.21 -14.62 -12.56
N SER A 54 9.26 -15.00 -11.69
CA SER A 54 8.63 -16.31 -11.72
C SER A 54 7.73 -16.45 -12.95
N PRO A 55 7.72 -17.61 -13.62
CA PRO A 55 6.81 -17.89 -14.74
C PRO A 55 5.32 -17.82 -14.32
N ASP A 56 5.04 -17.87 -13.02
CA ASP A 56 3.69 -17.78 -12.46
C ASP A 56 3.27 -16.33 -12.15
N TYR A 57 4.13 -15.34 -12.45
CA TYR A 57 3.83 -13.93 -12.29
C TYR A 57 3.26 -13.37 -13.60
N CYS A 58 2.00 -12.97 -13.59
CA CYS A 58 1.36 -12.28 -14.71
C CYS A 58 1.25 -10.80 -14.38
N ASP A 59 2.11 -9.98 -14.98
CA ASP A 59 2.10 -8.52 -14.84
C ASP A 59 0.90 -7.89 -15.57
N LEU A 60 0.21 -6.99 -14.90
CA LEU A 60 -0.94 -6.27 -15.43
C LEU A 60 -0.66 -4.76 -15.63
N THR A 61 0.60 -4.34 -15.62
CA THR A 61 0.99 -2.93 -15.81
C THR A 61 0.34 -2.31 -17.05
N ASN A 62 0.31 -3.03 -18.17
CA ASN A 62 -0.27 -2.53 -19.42
C ASN A 62 -1.80 -2.47 -19.42
N ASN A 63 -2.47 -3.17 -18.51
CA ASN A 63 -3.92 -3.20 -18.42
C ASN A 63 -4.48 -2.11 -17.49
N MET A 64 -3.72 -1.72 -16.47
CA MET A 64 -4.17 -0.76 -15.47
C MET A 64 -4.58 0.61 -16.04
N PRO A 65 -3.85 1.22 -17.01
CA PRO A 65 -4.25 2.49 -17.61
C PRO A 65 -5.62 2.41 -18.29
N THR A 66 -5.95 1.29 -18.94
CA THR A 66 -7.26 1.11 -19.61
C THR A 66 -8.40 1.10 -18.59
N VAL A 67 -8.21 0.44 -17.45
CA VAL A 67 -9.21 0.42 -16.37
C VAL A 67 -9.35 1.82 -15.74
N ALA A 68 -8.24 2.50 -15.47
CA ALA A 68 -8.24 3.86 -14.90
C ALA A 68 -8.97 4.85 -15.84
N GLU A 69 -8.72 4.76 -17.14
CA GLU A 69 -9.40 5.59 -18.14
C GLU A 69 -10.90 5.29 -18.20
N TYR A 70 -11.29 4.01 -18.14
CA TYR A 70 -12.69 3.63 -18.06
C TYR A 70 -13.37 4.22 -16.83
N TRP A 71 -12.74 4.13 -15.63
CA TRP A 71 -13.29 4.75 -14.42
C TRP A 71 -13.46 6.27 -14.56
N ARG A 72 -12.50 6.92 -15.20
CA ARG A 72 -12.55 8.36 -15.50
C ARG A 72 -13.69 8.69 -16.45
N SER A 73 -13.84 7.93 -17.53
CA SER A 73 -14.93 8.13 -18.53
C SER A 73 -16.32 7.96 -17.90
N GLN A 74 -16.45 7.08 -16.91
CA GLN A 74 -17.68 6.89 -16.13
C GLN A 74 -17.87 7.93 -15.02
N GLN A 75 -16.97 8.91 -14.91
CA GLN A 75 -16.96 9.93 -13.85
C GLN A 75 -17.02 9.30 -12.44
N LEU A 76 -16.37 8.14 -12.26
CA LEU A 76 -16.34 7.44 -10.99
C LEU A 76 -15.73 8.34 -9.92
N LYS A 77 -16.43 8.48 -8.79
CA LYS A 77 -15.92 9.13 -7.59
C LYS A 77 -15.84 8.13 -6.46
N LEU A 78 -14.62 7.96 -5.93
CA LEU A 78 -14.28 7.00 -4.89
C LEU A 78 -14.33 7.68 -3.52
N ASP A 79 -15.04 7.08 -2.58
CA ASP A 79 -15.05 7.48 -1.16
C ASP A 79 -13.82 6.96 -0.42
N GLY A 80 -13.10 5.98 -0.99
CA GLY A 80 -11.86 5.44 -0.44
C GLY A 80 -11.01 4.76 -1.51
N LEU A 81 -9.71 4.71 -1.26
CA LEU A 81 -8.76 3.95 -2.06
C LEU A 81 -7.76 3.27 -1.13
N ILE A 82 -7.51 1.99 -1.38
CA ILE A 82 -6.46 1.22 -0.71
C ILE A 82 -5.52 0.69 -1.79
N SER A 83 -4.25 1.04 -1.71
CA SER A 83 -3.19 0.52 -2.57
C SER A 83 -2.26 -0.36 -1.74
N GLY A 84 -2.04 -1.59 -2.20
CA GLY A 84 -1.04 -2.53 -1.69
C GLY A 84 0.07 -2.76 -2.72
N PHE A 85 0.33 -4.03 -3.04
CA PHE A 85 1.42 -4.41 -3.94
C PHE A 85 1.32 -3.77 -5.32
N LEU A 86 2.40 -3.12 -5.73
CA LEU A 86 2.63 -2.57 -7.07
C LEU A 86 3.92 -3.18 -7.63
N GLY A 87 3.85 -3.74 -8.83
CA GLY A 87 4.97 -4.45 -9.46
C GLY A 87 5.94 -3.55 -10.22
N SER A 88 5.56 -2.29 -10.48
CA SER A 88 6.41 -1.36 -11.24
C SER A 88 6.16 0.11 -10.89
N PRO A 89 7.13 1.02 -11.17
CA PRO A 89 6.92 2.46 -11.03
C PRO A 89 5.75 2.99 -11.86
N GLU A 90 5.51 2.40 -13.03
CA GLU A 90 4.41 2.76 -13.92
C GLU A 90 3.06 2.50 -13.26
N GLN A 91 2.92 1.41 -12.51
CA GLN A 91 1.71 1.12 -11.72
C GLN A 91 1.47 2.18 -10.64
N ALA A 92 2.53 2.63 -9.95
CA ALA A 92 2.42 3.70 -8.96
C ALA A 92 1.95 5.02 -9.60
N ASN A 93 2.39 5.31 -10.83
CA ASN A 93 1.92 6.48 -11.58
C ASN A 93 0.43 6.37 -11.94
N VAL A 94 -0.05 5.17 -12.32
CA VAL A 94 -1.49 4.95 -12.57
C VAL A 94 -2.31 5.15 -11.30
N VAL A 95 -1.83 4.69 -10.15
CA VAL A 95 -2.52 4.91 -8.86
C VAL A 95 -2.57 6.41 -8.52
N SER A 96 -1.48 7.14 -8.74
CA SER A 96 -1.45 8.59 -8.54
C SER A 96 -2.44 9.32 -9.45
N ASP A 97 -2.58 8.88 -10.70
CA ASP A 97 -3.58 9.41 -11.63
C ASP A 97 -5.03 9.15 -11.16
N ILE A 98 -5.30 7.94 -10.66
CA ILE A 98 -6.61 7.60 -10.06
C ILE A 98 -6.90 8.49 -8.85
N LEU A 99 -5.93 8.71 -7.96
CA LEU A 99 -6.08 9.61 -6.82
C LEU A 99 -6.42 11.04 -7.27
N THR A 100 -5.80 11.50 -8.34
CA THR A 100 -6.03 12.86 -8.86
C THR A 100 -7.43 13.03 -9.46
N HIS A 101 -7.93 12.02 -10.19
CA HIS A 101 -9.15 12.17 -11.00
C HIS A 101 -10.39 11.51 -10.40
N CYS A 102 -10.23 10.44 -9.65
CA CYS A 102 -11.34 9.63 -9.12
C CYS A 102 -11.60 9.84 -7.63
N LYS A 103 -10.69 10.46 -6.87
CA LYS A 103 -10.88 10.74 -5.44
C LYS A 103 -12.06 11.72 -5.23
N ALA A 104 -13.00 11.38 -4.34
CA ALA A 104 -14.04 12.32 -3.90
C ALA A 104 -13.47 13.31 -2.85
N GLN A 105 -14.19 14.40 -2.59
CA GLN A 105 -13.69 15.49 -1.73
C GLN A 105 -13.34 15.03 -0.30
N ASP A 106 -14.18 14.18 0.30
CA ASP A 106 -14.01 13.70 1.69
C ASP A 106 -13.58 12.23 1.73
N SER A 107 -12.84 11.78 0.72
CA SER A 107 -12.37 10.40 0.63
C SER A 107 -11.03 10.21 1.31
N LEU A 108 -10.73 8.96 1.69
CA LEU A 108 -9.46 8.56 2.28
C LEU A 108 -8.66 7.70 1.30
N ALA A 109 -7.38 8.02 1.13
CA ALA A 109 -6.42 7.22 0.40
C ALA A 109 -5.42 6.59 1.38
N LEU A 110 -5.40 5.27 1.42
CA LEU A 110 -4.44 4.48 2.18
C LEU A 110 -3.46 3.82 1.21
N VAL A 111 -2.18 4.02 1.44
CA VAL A 111 -1.10 3.37 0.69
C VAL A 111 -0.26 2.51 1.63
N ASP A 112 -0.21 1.22 1.33
CA ASP A 112 0.76 0.29 1.89
C ASP A 112 1.95 0.21 0.92
N PRO A 113 3.11 0.82 1.25
CA PRO A 113 4.21 0.97 0.32
C PRO A 113 5.08 -0.28 0.25
N ILE A 114 4.51 -1.39 -0.19
CA ILE A 114 5.15 -2.71 -0.22
C ILE A 114 6.39 -2.68 -1.12
N MET A 115 7.58 -2.73 -0.49
CA MET A 115 8.86 -2.68 -1.18
C MET A 115 9.91 -3.63 -0.61
N GLY A 116 9.75 -4.12 0.60
CA GLY A 116 10.73 -4.98 1.25
C GLY A 116 10.39 -5.32 2.69
N ASP A 117 11.15 -6.22 3.28
CA ASP A 117 11.02 -6.61 4.68
C ASP A 117 12.38 -7.06 5.24
N HIS A 118 12.54 -7.05 6.59
CA HIS A 118 13.77 -7.46 7.28
C HIS A 118 15.06 -6.82 6.74
N GLY A 119 14.99 -5.56 6.29
CA GLY A 119 16.13 -4.79 5.76
C GLY A 119 16.47 -5.12 4.30
N GLN A 120 15.67 -5.92 3.62
CA GLN A 120 15.91 -6.31 2.23
C GLN A 120 14.75 -5.86 1.33
N MET A 121 15.08 -5.32 0.16
CA MET A 121 14.09 -5.06 -0.89
C MET A 121 13.64 -6.37 -1.52
N TYR A 122 12.36 -6.44 -1.89
CA TYR A 122 11.85 -7.52 -2.71
C TYR A 122 12.41 -7.45 -4.14
N GLY A 123 12.40 -8.57 -4.88
CA GLY A 123 12.86 -8.63 -6.26
C GLY A 123 12.13 -7.66 -7.19
N SER A 124 10.87 -7.35 -6.90
CA SER A 124 10.07 -6.31 -7.60
C SER A 124 10.51 -4.87 -7.30
N SER A 125 11.35 -4.65 -6.29
CA SER A 125 11.71 -3.32 -5.84
C SER A 125 13.06 -2.88 -6.42
N SER A 126 13.14 -1.61 -6.72
CA SER A 126 14.34 -0.94 -7.25
C SER A 126 14.41 0.49 -6.70
N PRO A 127 15.53 1.20 -6.84
CA PRO A 127 15.59 2.62 -6.46
C PRO A 127 14.53 3.48 -7.15
N LYS A 128 14.17 3.16 -8.40
CA LYS A 128 13.07 3.84 -9.12
C LYS A 128 11.72 3.55 -8.50
N MET A 129 11.51 2.31 -8.03
CA MET A 129 10.28 1.94 -7.33
C MET A 129 10.16 2.67 -6.00
N VAL A 130 11.25 2.79 -5.24
CA VAL A 130 11.28 3.57 -3.98
C VAL A 130 10.90 5.02 -4.23
N GLU A 131 11.45 5.64 -5.28
CA GLU A 131 11.11 7.01 -5.66
C GLU A 131 9.63 7.15 -6.06
N ALA A 132 9.11 6.25 -6.89
CA ALA A 132 7.72 6.24 -7.32
C ALA A 132 6.77 6.05 -6.13
N MET A 133 7.09 5.12 -5.23
CA MET A 133 6.30 4.85 -4.04
C MET A 133 6.34 6.04 -3.06
N ARG A 134 7.50 6.66 -2.86
CA ARG A 134 7.64 7.89 -2.07
C ARG A 134 6.77 9.03 -2.63
N ASN A 135 6.72 9.17 -3.95
CA ASN A 135 5.88 10.17 -4.62
C ASN A 135 4.40 9.83 -4.47
N LEU A 136 4.00 8.57 -4.60
CA LEU A 136 2.63 8.13 -4.36
C LEU A 136 2.18 8.43 -2.92
N CYS A 137 3.02 8.11 -1.94
CA CYS A 137 2.73 8.33 -0.51
C CYS A 137 2.53 9.82 -0.15
N LYS A 138 3.11 10.76 -0.91
CA LYS A 138 2.86 12.20 -0.71
C LYS A 138 1.40 12.59 -0.95
N HIS A 139 0.68 11.82 -1.75
CA HIS A 139 -0.72 12.07 -2.10
C HIS A 139 -1.70 11.21 -1.29
N ALA A 140 -1.18 10.33 -0.43
CA ALA A 140 -1.97 9.52 0.47
C ALA A 140 -2.38 10.30 1.72
N ASP A 141 -3.54 9.96 2.29
CA ASP A 141 -3.95 10.45 3.61
C ASP A 141 -3.33 9.59 4.72
N ILE A 142 -3.18 8.28 4.44
CA ILE A 142 -2.67 7.29 5.38
C ILE A 142 -1.60 6.45 4.67
N ILE A 143 -0.46 6.23 5.34
CA ILE A 143 0.54 5.25 4.89
C ILE A 143 0.81 4.21 5.98
N VAL A 144 1.11 2.97 5.57
CA VAL A 144 1.28 1.84 6.51
C VAL A 144 2.60 1.09 6.24
N PRO A 145 3.77 1.76 6.22
CA PRO A 145 5.05 1.10 5.99
C PRO A 145 5.43 0.17 7.16
N ASN A 146 6.18 -0.90 6.85
CA ASN A 146 7.00 -1.57 7.84
C ASN A 146 8.31 -0.80 8.08
N ILE A 147 9.17 -1.26 9.00
CA ILE A 147 10.43 -0.56 9.32
C ILE A 147 11.38 -0.51 8.12
N THR A 148 11.44 -1.55 7.30
CA THR A 148 12.27 -1.58 6.09
C THR A 148 11.82 -0.53 5.09
N GLU A 149 10.54 -0.47 4.84
CA GLU A 149 9.92 0.49 3.94
C GLU A 149 10.05 1.93 4.45
N ALA A 150 9.90 2.12 5.77
CA ALA A 150 10.15 3.42 6.41
C ALA A 150 11.59 3.89 6.16
N CYS A 151 12.58 3.01 6.37
CA CYS A 151 13.99 3.32 6.11
C CYS A 151 14.24 3.61 4.63
N LEU A 152 13.68 2.81 3.70
CA LEU A 152 13.78 3.05 2.26
C LEU A 152 13.18 4.41 1.86
N MET A 153 12.02 4.75 2.42
CA MET A 153 11.36 6.03 2.16
C MET A 153 12.12 7.24 2.71
N LEU A 154 12.87 7.07 3.80
CA LEU A 154 13.66 8.13 4.45
C LEU A 154 15.13 8.12 4.03
N ASP A 155 15.54 7.19 3.16
CA ASP A 155 16.91 7.03 2.69
C ASP A 155 17.90 6.81 3.84
N GLU A 156 17.57 5.91 4.75
CA GLU A 156 18.42 5.58 5.89
C GLU A 156 18.64 4.07 6.04
N PRO A 157 19.73 3.66 6.69
CA PRO A 157 20.03 2.24 6.92
C PRO A 157 18.98 1.58 7.80
N TYR A 158 18.55 0.38 7.42
CA TYR A 158 17.70 -0.45 8.26
C TYR A 158 18.44 -0.87 9.54
N GLN A 159 17.75 -0.81 10.65
CA GLN A 159 18.21 -1.32 11.94
C GLN A 159 17.27 -2.42 12.43
N PRO A 160 17.76 -3.61 12.77
CA PRO A 160 16.91 -4.65 13.35
C PRO A 160 16.49 -4.27 14.78
N GLY A 161 15.24 -4.63 15.13
CA GLY A 161 14.76 -4.47 16.51
C GLY A 161 15.53 -5.32 17.56
N PRO A 162 15.25 -5.14 18.84
CA PRO A 162 14.14 -4.36 19.43
C PRO A 162 14.34 -2.85 19.32
N TYR A 163 13.23 -2.14 19.13
CA TYR A 163 13.26 -0.69 18.91
C TYR A 163 13.04 0.08 20.22
N THR A 164 13.53 1.33 20.25
CA THR A 164 13.15 2.30 21.29
C THR A 164 11.90 3.07 20.84
N ARG A 165 11.18 3.62 21.82
CA ARG A 165 10.01 4.48 21.52
C ARG A 165 10.42 5.74 20.75
N GLU A 166 11.55 6.32 21.13
CA GLU A 166 12.11 7.54 20.54
C GLU A 166 12.44 7.34 19.06
N TYR A 167 13.06 6.20 18.71
CA TYR A 167 13.36 5.87 17.31
C TYR A 167 12.08 5.74 16.47
N ILE A 168 11.07 5.02 16.97
CA ILE A 168 9.80 4.87 16.25
C ILE A 168 9.07 6.22 16.13
N GLN A 169 9.08 7.04 17.16
CA GLN A 169 8.49 8.39 17.12
C GLN A 169 9.19 9.28 16.10
N ASP A 170 10.51 9.23 16.01
CA ASP A 170 11.29 9.97 15.01
C ASP A 170 10.92 9.53 13.58
N LEU A 171 10.85 8.21 13.32
CA LEU A 171 10.40 7.69 12.02
C LEU A 171 9.00 8.19 11.67
N LEU A 172 8.04 8.11 12.59
CA LEU A 172 6.66 8.57 12.38
C LEU A 172 6.61 10.05 12.01
N VAL A 173 7.35 10.90 12.72
CA VAL A 173 7.39 12.35 12.45
C VAL A 173 7.99 12.62 11.08
N ARG A 174 9.12 12.02 10.73
CA ARG A 174 9.78 12.24 9.43
C ARG A 174 8.94 11.70 8.27
N LEU A 175 8.29 10.55 8.43
CA LEU A 175 7.36 10.02 7.42
C LEU A 175 6.15 10.93 7.22
N SER A 176 5.60 11.51 8.29
CA SER A 176 4.47 12.45 8.15
C SER A 176 4.86 13.74 7.40
N GLN A 177 6.12 14.15 7.49
CA GLN A 177 6.65 15.30 6.74
C GLN A 177 6.73 15.05 5.22
N LEU A 178 6.63 13.80 4.77
CA LEU A 178 6.55 13.48 3.34
C LEU A 178 5.21 13.86 2.71
N GLY A 179 4.15 14.05 3.52
CA GLY A 179 2.82 14.48 3.05
C GLY A 179 1.62 13.84 3.72
N PRO A 180 1.64 12.53 4.09
CA PRO A 180 0.47 11.89 4.68
C PRO A 180 0.12 12.47 6.05
N SER A 181 -1.18 12.61 6.32
CA SER A 181 -1.66 13.10 7.62
C SER A 181 -1.63 12.05 8.73
N MET A 182 -1.61 10.77 8.36
CA MET A 182 -1.53 9.64 9.28
C MET A 182 -0.46 8.65 8.82
N VAL A 183 0.35 8.19 9.79
CA VAL A 183 1.39 7.19 9.56
C VAL A 183 1.24 6.08 10.59
N VAL A 184 1.17 4.84 10.12
CA VAL A 184 1.14 3.64 10.96
C VAL A 184 2.34 2.78 10.57
N ILE A 185 3.29 2.60 11.47
CA ILE A 185 4.42 1.70 11.21
C ILE A 185 4.09 0.30 11.72
N SER A 186 4.12 -0.68 10.83
CA SER A 186 3.89 -2.09 11.15
C SER A 186 5.20 -2.82 11.51
N GLY A 187 5.08 -4.03 12.09
CA GLY A 187 6.24 -4.86 12.43
C GLY A 187 7.12 -4.32 13.58
N VAL A 188 6.58 -3.40 14.38
CA VAL A 188 7.32 -2.81 15.52
C VAL A 188 7.25 -3.71 16.75
N TRP A 189 8.40 -3.98 17.34
CA TRP A 189 8.49 -4.64 18.63
C TRP A 189 9.53 -3.95 19.52
N PHE A 190 9.18 -3.77 20.79
CA PHE A 190 10.01 -3.09 21.77
C PHE A 190 10.75 -4.10 22.65
N SER A 191 11.96 -3.74 23.11
CA SER A 191 12.61 -4.49 24.15
C SER A 191 11.69 -4.52 25.37
N LYS A 192 11.42 -5.72 25.91
CA LYS A 192 10.84 -5.80 27.26
C LYS A 192 11.85 -5.15 28.21
N PHE A 193 11.47 -4.05 28.84
CA PHE A 193 12.14 -3.67 30.06
C PHE A 193 11.95 -4.83 31.05
N LEU A 194 12.98 -5.67 31.23
CA LEU A 194 13.11 -6.39 32.42
C LEU A 194 13.31 -5.31 33.48
N SER A 195 12.24 -4.94 34.19
CA SER A 195 12.34 -4.24 35.43
C SER A 195 13.15 -5.16 36.33
N GLY A 196 14.46 -4.95 36.36
CA GLY A 196 15.32 -5.57 37.34
C GLY A 196 14.85 -5.12 38.73
N ALA A 197 14.10 -5.97 39.38
CA ALA A 197 14.04 -5.95 40.82
C ALA A 197 15.43 -6.38 41.27
N ALA A 198 16.25 -5.45 41.73
CA ALA A 198 17.35 -5.71 42.60
C ALA A 198 16.82 -5.93 44.02
#